data_65929f1e2feef04c658d2217d6dcaf84
#
_entry.id   65929f1e2feef04c658d2217d6dcaf84
#
_cell.length_a   1.000
_cell.length_b   1.000
_cell.length_c   1.000
_cell.angle_alpha   90.00
_cell.angle_beta   90.00
_cell.angle_gamma   90.00
#
_symmetry.space_group_name_H-M   'P 1'
#
loop_
_entity.id
_entity.type
_entity.pdbx_description
1 polymer ?
#
loop_
_entity_poly.entity_id
_entity_poly.type
_entity_poly.pdbx_seq_one_letter_code
_entity_poly.pdbx_strand_id
1 'polypeptide(L)'
;MSERFILHSDANCFYASVEMLLNPDLRGKPVAVCGSTEERHGIVLAKSELAKKAGVKTGQANWEACQTCPELIVVPPQYDQYCKFSKLLRNIYLRYTDLVEPYGMDECWLDVTHSRLIHGDGVKIAEEIRSAVKEELGLTVSIGVSFNKIFAKLGSDMKKPDAITVLPQNDWQSRIWPLPVSELLFVGRATTRKLISRNVLTIGDIARTDPEVLHGWFGTNGIMLWRFANGEDTSRIMPNGYEAPIKSVGHGITCSCDLHSNDDVWKVMLELSQDIGHRLRSYGLAAKGVRIIVRGNDLGFCQYQAQLRYPSQSPLEIAQAARLLFASRYGWETPVRAICVTGINLIPNDYPIQLDVFGDETRRMRRQKLEDCIDEIRRRFGKSSIIAASLMGDLHMPVDGRHEVTMPSMMYT
;
A
#
# COMPACT_ATOMS: atom_id res chain seq x y z
N MET A 1 24.51 16.80 -19.40
CA MET A 1 24.08 16.11 -18.17
C MET A 1 24.55 14.68 -18.26
N SER A 2 25.12 14.10 -17.21
CA SER A 2 25.50 12.69 -17.22
C SER A 2 24.25 11.82 -17.43
N GLU A 3 24.37 10.79 -18.26
CA GLU A 3 23.30 9.83 -18.51
C GLU A 3 22.91 9.14 -17.20
N ARG A 4 21.63 9.22 -16.81
CA ARG A 4 21.10 8.56 -15.61
C ARG A 4 20.79 7.10 -15.92
N PHE A 5 21.10 6.23 -14.97
CA PHE A 5 20.72 4.82 -15.02
C PHE A 5 19.83 4.48 -13.82
N ILE A 6 18.53 4.42 -14.11
CA ILE A 6 17.49 4.07 -13.13
C ILE A 6 16.99 2.67 -13.44
N LEU A 7 17.04 1.80 -12.45
CA LEU A 7 16.47 0.48 -12.52
C LEU A 7 15.17 0.44 -11.73
N HIS A 8 14.22 -0.35 -12.23
CA HIS A 8 13.07 -0.79 -11.44
C HIS A 8 13.03 -2.31 -11.45
N SER A 9 13.14 -2.92 -10.28
CA SER A 9 13.10 -4.37 -10.09
C SER A 9 11.75 -4.77 -9.46
N ASP A 10 11.11 -5.79 -10.03
CA ASP A 10 9.78 -6.30 -9.66
C ASP A 10 9.87 -7.83 -9.54
N ALA A 11 9.60 -8.37 -8.34
CA ALA A 11 9.67 -9.81 -8.11
C ALA A 11 8.44 -10.53 -8.67
N ASN A 12 8.69 -11.48 -9.56
CA ASN A 12 7.64 -12.16 -10.31
C ASN A 12 6.75 -13.02 -9.40
N CYS A 13 5.43 -12.78 -9.44
CA CYS A 13 4.43 -13.53 -8.68
C CYS A 13 4.80 -13.65 -7.19
N PHE A 14 5.32 -12.60 -6.57
CA PHE A 14 6.09 -12.61 -5.34
C PHE A 14 5.54 -13.54 -4.26
N TYR A 15 4.31 -13.31 -3.75
CA TYR A 15 3.75 -14.15 -2.68
C TYR A 15 3.65 -15.62 -3.10
N ALA A 16 3.15 -15.88 -4.31
CA ALA A 16 3.05 -17.27 -4.79
C ALA A 16 4.42 -17.93 -4.98
N SER A 17 5.44 -17.16 -5.40
CA SER A 17 6.81 -17.64 -5.52
C SER A 17 7.42 -17.97 -4.15
N VAL A 18 7.18 -17.14 -3.13
CA VAL A 18 7.61 -17.41 -1.76
C VAL A 18 6.93 -18.68 -1.22
N GLU A 19 5.60 -18.84 -1.42
CA GLU A 19 4.90 -20.07 -1.01
C GLU A 19 5.47 -21.32 -1.67
N MET A 20 5.79 -21.27 -2.97
CA MET A 20 6.42 -22.39 -3.70
C MET A 20 7.87 -22.66 -3.27
N LEU A 21 8.55 -21.69 -2.67
CA LEU A 21 9.86 -21.90 -2.05
C LEU A 21 9.75 -22.57 -0.70
N LEU A 22 8.78 -22.17 0.10
CA LEU A 22 8.52 -22.73 1.43
C LEU A 22 7.91 -24.14 1.36
N ASN A 23 7.08 -24.38 0.35
CA ASN A 23 6.46 -25.68 0.10
C ASN A 23 6.74 -26.15 -1.34
N PRO A 24 7.77 -27.01 -1.54
CA PRO A 24 8.14 -27.51 -2.86
C PRO A 24 7.02 -28.30 -3.58
N ASP A 25 6.05 -28.87 -2.87
CA ASP A 25 4.93 -29.61 -3.46
C ASP A 25 3.98 -28.74 -4.29
N LEU A 26 4.06 -27.43 -4.11
CA LEU A 26 3.31 -26.44 -4.90
C LEU A 26 3.96 -26.13 -6.24
N ARG A 27 5.22 -26.53 -6.45
CA ARG A 27 5.95 -26.25 -7.70
C ARG A 27 5.32 -26.98 -8.87
N GLY A 28 5.25 -26.30 -10.00
CA GLY A 28 4.66 -26.85 -11.22
C GLY A 28 3.12 -26.96 -11.21
N LYS A 29 2.46 -26.38 -10.20
CA LYS A 29 1.00 -26.36 -10.08
C LYS A 29 0.45 -24.93 -10.17
N PRO A 30 -0.82 -24.76 -10.59
CA PRO A 30 -1.48 -23.46 -10.49
C PRO A 30 -1.78 -23.14 -9.02
N VAL A 31 -1.12 -22.13 -8.47
CA VAL A 31 -1.24 -21.70 -7.07
C VAL A 31 -1.75 -20.26 -7.01
N ALA A 32 -2.66 -19.98 -6.09
CA ALA A 32 -3.06 -18.64 -5.72
C ALA A 32 -2.98 -18.44 -4.20
N VAL A 33 -2.37 -17.34 -3.81
CA VAL A 33 -2.40 -16.87 -2.41
C VAL A 33 -3.65 -16.04 -2.24
N CYS A 34 -4.53 -16.42 -1.32
CA CYS A 34 -5.84 -15.82 -1.16
C CYS A 34 -6.14 -15.50 0.31
N GLY A 35 -6.88 -14.42 0.51
CA GLY A 35 -7.45 -14.12 1.82
C GLY A 35 -8.59 -15.08 2.20
N SER A 36 -8.98 -15.06 3.49
CA SER A 36 -10.06 -15.89 4.04
C SER A 36 -11.42 -15.50 3.46
N THR A 37 -12.13 -16.48 2.91
CA THR A 37 -13.51 -16.29 2.42
C THR A 37 -14.48 -16.10 3.58
N GLU A 38 -14.28 -16.82 4.68
CA GLU A 38 -15.14 -16.77 5.88
C GLU A 38 -15.09 -15.38 6.52
N GLU A 39 -13.96 -14.73 6.46
CA GLU A 39 -13.76 -13.37 6.97
C GLU A 39 -14.08 -12.26 5.95
N ARG A 40 -14.74 -12.59 4.84
CA ARG A 40 -15.08 -11.65 3.74
C ARG A 40 -13.87 -11.01 3.04
N HIS A 41 -12.69 -11.59 3.19
CA HIS A 41 -11.44 -11.19 2.52
C HIS A 41 -11.03 -12.15 1.41
N GLY A 42 -11.94 -13.02 0.96
CA GLY A 42 -11.71 -14.09 0.00
C GLY A 42 -11.44 -13.61 -1.42
N ILE A 43 -10.30 -12.98 -1.64
CA ILE A 43 -9.80 -12.56 -2.96
C ILE A 43 -8.40 -13.08 -3.22
N VAL A 44 -8.07 -13.25 -4.50
CA VAL A 44 -6.71 -13.57 -4.97
C VAL A 44 -5.79 -12.37 -4.73
N LEU A 45 -4.80 -12.54 -3.86
CA LEU A 45 -3.76 -11.54 -3.58
C LEU A 45 -2.60 -11.65 -4.59
N ALA A 46 -2.12 -12.88 -4.83
CA ALA A 46 -1.10 -13.17 -5.82
C ALA A 46 -1.34 -14.57 -6.42
N LYS A 47 -0.73 -14.85 -7.57
CA LYS A 47 -0.91 -16.10 -8.29
C LYS A 47 0.36 -16.52 -9.01
N SER A 48 0.58 -17.83 -9.16
CA SER A 48 1.68 -18.38 -9.95
C SER A 48 1.49 -18.10 -11.46
N GLU A 49 2.57 -18.21 -12.22
CA GLU A 49 2.51 -18.05 -13.69
C GLU A 49 1.56 -19.07 -14.35
N LEU A 50 1.44 -20.28 -13.80
CA LEU A 50 0.49 -21.29 -14.30
C LEU A 50 -0.97 -20.85 -14.05
N ALA A 51 -1.28 -20.39 -12.86
CA ALA A 51 -2.62 -19.86 -12.55
C ALA A 51 -2.94 -18.60 -13.41
N LYS A 52 -1.94 -17.74 -13.66
CA LYS A 52 -2.08 -16.59 -14.56
C LYS A 52 -2.38 -17.01 -16.00
N LYS A 53 -1.66 -18.01 -16.51
CA LYS A 53 -1.92 -18.60 -17.86
C LYS A 53 -3.30 -19.24 -17.97
N ALA A 54 -3.82 -19.82 -16.88
CA ALA A 54 -5.18 -20.34 -16.80
C ALA A 54 -6.25 -19.26 -16.72
N GLY A 55 -5.88 -17.97 -16.62
CA GLY A 55 -6.81 -16.83 -16.64
C GLY A 55 -7.18 -16.27 -15.26
N VAL A 56 -6.62 -16.79 -14.17
CA VAL A 56 -6.83 -16.26 -12.81
C VAL A 56 -6.30 -14.82 -12.70
N LYS A 57 -7.06 -13.92 -12.07
CA LYS A 57 -6.72 -12.50 -11.92
C LYS A 57 -6.56 -12.09 -10.46
N THR A 58 -5.61 -11.23 -10.16
CA THR A 58 -5.49 -10.59 -8.84
C THR A 58 -6.73 -9.73 -8.56
N GLY A 59 -7.25 -9.80 -7.33
CA GLY A 59 -8.48 -9.15 -6.93
C GLY A 59 -9.76 -9.91 -7.31
N GLN A 60 -9.66 -11.05 -8.01
CA GLN A 60 -10.79 -11.93 -8.30
C GLN A 60 -11.24 -12.66 -7.03
N ALA A 61 -12.54 -12.88 -6.85
CA ALA A 61 -13.04 -13.66 -5.73
C ALA A 61 -12.55 -15.13 -5.80
N ASN A 62 -12.32 -15.75 -4.64
CA ASN A 62 -11.78 -17.11 -4.57
C ASN A 62 -12.63 -18.11 -5.37
N TRP A 63 -13.96 -18.04 -5.24
CA TRP A 63 -14.87 -18.93 -5.96
C TRP A 63 -14.79 -18.75 -7.49
N GLU A 64 -14.68 -17.49 -7.97
CA GLU A 64 -14.50 -17.21 -9.41
C GLU A 64 -13.16 -17.73 -9.91
N ALA A 65 -12.09 -17.58 -9.10
CA ALA A 65 -10.76 -18.08 -9.45
C ALA A 65 -10.75 -19.62 -9.57
N CYS A 66 -11.43 -20.32 -8.65
CA CYS A 66 -11.60 -21.80 -8.72
C CYS A 66 -12.45 -22.23 -9.92
N GLN A 67 -13.45 -21.47 -10.31
CA GLN A 67 -14.21 -21.74 -11.57
C GLN A 67 -13.32 -21.51 -12.81
N THR A 68 -12.48 -20.47 -12.79
CA THR A 68 -11.56 -20.17 -13.91
C THR A 68 -10.48 -21.24 -14.06
N CYS A 69 -9.99 -21.77 -12.94
CA CYS A 69 -8.96 -22.83 -12.89
C CYS A 69 -9.38 -23.90 -11.87
N PRO A 70 -10.05 -24.98 -12.29
CA PRO A 70 -10.51 -26.03 -11.38
C PRO A 70 -9.40 -26.73 -10.58
N GLU A 71 -8.18 -26.76 -11.12
CA GLU A 71 -6.99 -27.34 -10.48
C GLU A 71 -6.26 -26.36 -9.57
N LEU A 72 -6.80 -25.15 -9.35
CA LEU A 72 -6.18 -24.10 -8.56
C LEU A 72 -5.99 -24.51 -7.10
N ILE A 73 -4.75 -24.46 -6.63
CA ILE A 73 -4.42 -24.67 -5.23
C ILE A 73 -4.44 -23.29 -4.54
N VAL A 74 -5.36 -23.14 -3.61
CA VAL A 74 -5.50 -21.92 -2.81
C VAL A 74 -4.73 -22.09 -1.51
N VAL A 75 -3.86 -21.14 -1.19
CA VAL A 75 -3.07 -21.09 0.05
C VAL A 75 -3.29 -19.77 0.79
N PRO A 76 -3.30 -19.77 2.14
CA PRO A 76 -3.39 -18.55 2.92
C PRO A 76 -2.09 -17.73 2.85
N PRO A 77 -2.13 -16.41 3.05
CA PRO A 77 -0.93 -15.56 3.01
C PRO A 77 -0.08 -15.71 4.28
N GLN A 78 1.26 -15.72 4.10
CA GLN A 78 2.26 -15.72 5.16
C GLN A 78 3.06 -14.40 5.16
N TYR A 79 2.44 -13.31 5.60
CA TYR A 79 3.02 -11.95 5.50
C TYR A 79 4.40 -11.80 6.15
N ASP A 80 4.67 -12.50 7.27
CA ASP A 80 5.98 -12.46 7.92
C ASP A 80 7.08 -12.99 7.01
N GLN A 81 6.78 -14.05 6.25
CA GLN A 81 7.71 -14.61 5.26
C GLN A 81 7.90 -13.62 4.09
N TYR A 82 6.83 -12.99 3.62
CA TYR A 82 6.93 -12.00 2.55
C TYR A 82 7.76 -10.81 2.99
N CYS A 83 7.58 -10.29 4.21
CA CYS A 83 8.44 -9.24 4.79
C CYS A 83 9.90 -9.66 4.87
N LYS A 84 10.18 -10.92 5.25
CA LYS A 84 11.53 -11.47 5.30
C LYS A 84 12.18 -11.50 3.91
N PHE A 85 11.51 -12.07 2.92
CA PHE A 85 12.02 -12.14 1.54
C PHE A 85 12.15 -10.75 0.91
N SER A 86 11.24 -9.83 1.18
CA SER A 86 11.34 -8.42 0.77
C SER A 86 12.61 -7.75 1.31
N LYS A 87 12.98 -8.01 2.57
CA LYS A 87 14.23 -7.51 3.15
C LYS A 87 15.47 -8.15 2.50
N LEU A 88 15.43 -9.45 2.21
CA LEU A 88 16.52 -10.15 1.53
C LEU A 88 16.74 -9.61 0.11
N LEU A 89 15.67 -9.37 -0.65
CA LEU A 89 15.74 -8.72 -1.96
C LEU A 89 16.44 -7.36 -1.87
N ARG A 90 16.01 -6.50 -0.93
CA ARG A 90 16.63 -5.18 -0.74
C ARG A 90 18.11 -5.28 -0.35
N ASN A 91 18.51 -6.27 0.45
CA ASN A 91 19.91 -6.48 0.78
C ASN A 91 20.77 -6.83 -0.43
N ILE A 92 20.21 -7.50 -1.45
CA ILE A 92 20.91 -7.73 -2.72
C ILE A 92 21.08 -6.40 -3.46
N TYR A 93 20.02 -5.59 -3.56
CA TYR A 93 20.06 -4.29 -4.25
C TYR A 93 21.08 -3.32 -3.62
N LEU A 94 21.19 -3.31 -2.30
CA LEU A 94 22.12 -2.46 -1.55
C LEU A 94 23.59 -2.78 -1.79
N ARG A 95 23.93 -3.88 -2.43
CA ARG A 95 25.30 -4.18 -2.86
C ARG A 95 25.76 -3.28 -4.00
N TYR A 96 24.82 -2.73 -4.76
CA TYR A 96 25.07 -1.96 -5.97
C TYR A 96 24.89 -0.45 -5.77
N THR A 97 24.02 -0.03 -4.87
CA THR A 97 23.76 1.38 -4.58
C THR A 97 23.07 1.54 -3.24
N ASP A 98 23.27 2.67 -2.57
CA ASP A 98 22.52 3.09 -1.38
C ASP A 98 21.21 3.79 -1.72
N LEU A 99 21.02 4.19 -2.99
CA LEU A 99 19.80 4.80 -3.50
C LEU A 99 18.82 3.70 -3.93
N VAL A 100 18.18 3.08 -2.94
CA VAL A 100 17.18 2.03 -3.11
C VAL A 100 15.87 2.46 -2.46
N GLU A 101 14.88 2.75 -3.29
CA GLU A 101 13.54 3.19 -2.87
C GLU A 101 12.53 2.08 -3.07
N PRO A 102 11.94 1.52 -2.00
CA PRO A 102 10.92 0.49 -2.12
C PRO A 102 9.58 1.04 -2.66
N TYR A 103 8.91 0.21 -3.46
CA TYR A 103 7.54 0.43 -3.92
C TYR A 103 6.69 -0.80 -3.62
N GLY A 104 6.23 -0.90 -2.37
CA GLY A 104 5.60 -2.12 -1.86
C GLY A 104 6.62 -3.14 -1.34
N MET A 105 6.23 -4.42 -1.30
CA MET A 105 7.06 -5.50 -0.74
C MET A 105 8.03 -6.09 -1.75
N ASP A 106 7.70 -6.07 -3.01
CA ASP A 106 8.31 -6.82 -4.11
C ASP A 106 8.96 -5.95 -5.18
N GLU A 107 8.78 -4.64 -5.09
CA GLU A 107 9.28 -3.69 -6.06
C GLU A 107 10.23 -2.66 -5.44
N CYS A 108 11.28 -2.29 -6.18
CA CYS A 108 12.20 -1.23 -5.80
C CYS A 108 12.71 -0.46 -7.01
N TRP A 109 12.87 0.86 -6.85
CA TRP A 109 13.73 1.65 -7.73
C TRP A 109 15.14 1.72 -7.19
N LEU A 110 16.11 1.73 -8.11
CA LEU A 110 17.54 1.88 -7.82
C LEU A 110 18.12 2.96 -8.73
N ASP A 111 18.88 3.90 -8.17
CA ASP A 111 19.72 4.79 -8.98
C ASP A 111 21.16 4.26 -8.96
N VAL A 112 21.59 3.69 -10.06
CA VAL A 112 22.94 3.11 -10.21
C VAL A 112 23.85 3.99 -11.06
N THR A 113 23.48 5.25 -11.29
CA THR A 113 24.20 6.21 -12.12
C THR A 113 25.68 6.33 -11.69
N HIS A 114 25.92 6.40 -10.37
CA HIS A 114 27.26 6.55 -9.81
C HIS A 114 28.00 5.23 -9.56
N SER A 115 27.30 4.10 -9.66
CA SER A 115 27.88 2.76 -9.43
C SER A 115 28.62 2.19 -10.63
N ARG A 116 28.52 2.84 -11.80
CA ARG A 116 29.07 2.35 -13.08
C ARG A 116 30.60 2.17 -13.08
N LEU A 117 31.34 2.92 -12.29
CA LEU A 117 32.80 2.77 -12.19
C LEU A 117 33.22 1.46 -11.53
N ILE A 118 32.37 0.90 -10.67
CA ILE A 118 32.65 -0.31 -9.87
C ILE A 118 31.99 -1.53 -10.53
N HIS A 119 30.70 -1.41 -10.92
CA HIS A 119 29.86 -2.53 -11.35
C HIS A 119 29.59 -2.56 -12.86
N GLY A 120 29.96 -1.53 -13.60
CA GLY A 120 29.65 -1.40 -15.03
C GLY A 120 28.36 -0.62 -15.27
N ASP A 121 27.80 -0.73 -16.50
CA ASP A 121 26.60 0.01 -16.87
C ASP A 121 25.32 -0.54 -16.22
N GLY A 122 24.22 0.19 -16.37
CA GLY A 122 22.94 -0.19 -15.76
C GLY A 122 22.40 -1.54 -16.23
N VAL A 123 22.74 -1.97 -17.46
CA VAL A 123 22.30 -3.27 -18.00
C VAL A 123 23.05 -4.40 -17.31
N LYS A 124 24.36 -4.27 -17.18
CA LYS A 124 25.20 -5.25 -16.51
C LYS A 124 24.79 -5.40 -15.04
N ILE A 125 24.54 -4.27 -14.33
CA ILE A 125 24.06 -4.30 -12.94
C ILE A 125 22.70 -5.02 -12.86
N ALA A 126 21.78 -4.77 -13.80
CA ALA A 126 20.49 -5.46 -13.82
C ALA A 126 20.64 -6.98 -14.02
N GLU A 127 21.57 -7.42 -14.88
CA GLU A 127 21.87 -8.84 -15.11
C GLU A 127 22.45 -9.49 -13.85
N GLU A 128 23.39 -8.83 -13.17
CA GLU A 128 23.98 -9.31 -11.92
C GLU A 128 22.92 -9.42 -10.81
N ILE A 129 22.06 -8.40 -10.65
CA ILE A 129 20.95 -8.43 -9.68
C ILE A 129 20.01 -9.59 -9.99
N ARG A 130 19.58 -9.76 -11.25
CA ARG A 130 18.68 -10.83 -11.66
C ARG A 130 19.26 -12.21 -11.34
N SER A 131 20.55 -12.42 -11.64
CA SER A 131 21.25 -13.68 -11.34
C SER A 131 21.38 -13.91 -9.84
N ALA A 132 21.82 -12.90 -9.08
CA ALA A 132 21.95 -13.00 -7.62
C ALA A 132 20.62 -13.32 -6.93
N VAL A 133 19.52 -12.67 -7.33
CA VAL A 133 18.18 -12.97 -6.78
C VAL A 133 17.78 -14.42 -7.07
N LYS A 134 18.06 -14.90 -8.26
CA LYS A 134 17.73 -16.27 -8.66
C LYS A 134 18.58 -17.32 -7.93
N GLU A 135 19.86 -17.09 -7.81
CA GLU A 135 20.80 -18.02 -7.20
C GLU A 135 20.70 -18.05 -5.68
N GLU A 136 20.58 -16.89 -5.05
CA GLU A 136 20.60 -16.79 -3.59
C GLU A 136 19.21 -16.97 -2.94
N LEU A 137 18.14 -16.49 -3.61
CA LEU A 137 16.80 -16.51 -3.04
C LEU A 137 15.85 -17.49 -3.73
N GLY A 138 16.21 -18.02 -4.90
CA GLY A 138 15.32 -18.88 -5.70
C GLY A 138 14.10 -18.13 -6.28
N LEU A 139 14.10 -16.79 -6.22
CA LEU A 139 13.08 -15.93 -6.81
C LEU A 139 13.52 -15.46 -8.19
N THR A 140 12.58 -14.97 -8.98
CA THR A 140 12.89 -14.28 -10.25
C THR A 140 12.42 -12.85 -10.20
N VAL A 141 13.13 -11.96 -10.86
CA VAL A 141 12.77 -10.53 -10.99
C VAL A 141 12.71 -10.12 -12.45
N SER A 142 11.82 -9.19 -12.76
CA SER A 142 11.82 -8.47 -14.02
C SER A 142 12.32 -7.06 -13.79
N ILE A 143 13.32 -6.62 -14.56
CA ILE A 143 14.02 -5.36 -14.34
C ILE A 143 13.86 -4.45 -15.57
N GLY A 144 13.35 -3.25 -15.34
CA GLY A 144 13.39 -2.17 -16.32
C GLY A 144 14.60 -1.29 -16.09
N VAL A 145 15.34 -0.99 -17.15
CA VAL A 145 16.50 -0.09 -17.14
C VAL A 145 16.17 1.13 -18.00
N SER A 146 16.19 2.33 -17.40
CA SER A 146 15.87 3.56 -18.12
C SER A 146 16.57 4.78 -17.49
N PHE A 147 16.22 5.98 -17.93
CA PHE A 147 16.78 7.25 -17.46
C PHE A 147 15.88 7.97 -16.44
N ASN A 148 14.68 7.47 -16.17
CA ASN A 148 13.75 7.99 -15.15
C ASN A 148 12.95 6.86 -14.48
N LYS A 149 12.29 7.17 -13.34
CA LYS A 149 11.53 6.20 -12.55
C LYS A 149 10.34 5.61 -13.29
N ILE A 150 9.63 6.44 -14.05
CA ILE A 150 8.39 6.05 -14.73
C ILE A 150 8.66 5.03 -15.82
N PHE A 151 9.68 5.28 -16.64
CA PHE A 151 10.01 4.38 -17.73
C PHE A 151 10.76 3.13 -17.25
N ALA A 152 11.53 3.22 -16.17
CA ALA A 152 12.10 2.04 -15.54
C ALA A 152 10.99 1.10 -15.04
N LYS A 153 9.94 1.65 -14.38
CA LYS A 153 8.76 0.86 -13.94
C LYS A 153 8.02 0.26 -15.13
N LEU A 154 7.75 1.05 -16.16
CA LEU A 154 7.11 0.56 -17.38
C LEU A 154 7.90 -0.59 -18.01
N GLY A 155 9.23 -0.44 -18.09
CA GLY A 155 10.13 -1.46 -18.65
C GLY A 155 10.05 -2.79 -17.89
N SER A 156 9.96 -2.77 -16.55
CA SER A 156 9.83 -3.99 -15.76
C SER A 156 8.52 -4.74 -16.00
N ASP A 157 7.46 -4.03 -16.43
CA ASP A 157 6.16 -4.64 -16.73
C ASP A 157 6.05 -5.17 -18.18
N MET A 158 6.83 -4.62 -19.14
CA MET A 158 6.75 -4.99 -20.56
C MET A 158 7.10 -6.44 -20.85
N LYS A 159 8.08 -7.01 -20.11
CA LYS A 159 8.49 -8.41 -20.26
C LYS A 159 8.55 -9.07 -18.89
N LYS A 160 7.71 -10.08 -18.69
CA LYS A 160 7.66 -10.92 -17.48
C LYS A 160 7.43 -12.38 -17.88
N PRO A 161 7.93 -13.36 -17.13
CA PRO A 161 8.82 -13.25 -15.99
C PRO A 161 10.32 -13.28 -16.37
N ASP A 162 11.20 -13.05 -15.37
CA ASP A 162 12.67 -13.26 -15.42
C ASP A 162 13.34 -12.56 -16.62
N ALA A 163 13.09 -11.27 -16.80
CA ALA A 163 13.52 -10.53 -17.98
C ALA A 163 14.09 -9.15 -17.63
N ILE A 164 14.91 -8.62 -18.56
CA ILE A 164 15.39 -7.25 -18.52
C ILE A 164 14.86 -6.51 -19.74
N THR A 165 14.34 -5.31 -19.52
CA THR A 165 13.88 -4.41 -20.58
C THR A 165 14.63 -3.10 -20.49
N VAL A 166 15.32 -2.72 -21.56
CA VAL A 166 16.06 -1.46 -21.64
C VAL A 166 15.27 -0.45 -22.46
N LEU A 167 15.04 0.72 -21.89
CA LEU A 167 14.37 1.86 -22.52
C LEU A 167 15.34 3.05 -22.54
N PRO A 168 16.20 3.14 -23.57
CA PRO A 168 17.24 4.16 -23.66
C PRO A 168 16.66 5.53 -24.05
N GLN A 169 17.38 6.60 -23.70
CA GLN A 169 16.92 7.98 -23.90
C GLN A 169 16.77 8.39 -25.38
N ASN A 170 17.37 7.68 -26.30
CA ASN A 170 17.37 8.04 -27.71
C ASN A 170 16.25 7.40 -28.54
N ASP A 171 15.53 6.41 -28.02
CA ASP A 171 14.52 5.63 -28.80
C ASP A 171 13.25 5.27 -28.00
N TRP A 172 13.03 5.89 -26.84
CA TRP A 172 11.92 5.52 -25.97
C TRP A 172 10.54 5.85 -26.57
N GLN A 173 10.42 6.95 -27.37
CA GLN A 173 9.13 7.35 -27.95
C GLN A 173 8.55 6.26 -28.85
N SER A 174 9.35 5.67 -29.70
CA SER A 174 8.92 4.60 -30.61
C SER A 174 8.38 3.38 -29.88
N ARG A 175 8.85 3.12 -28.67
CA ARG A 175 8.46 1.97 -27.83
C ARG A 175 7.34 2.26 -26.88
N ILE A 176 7.27 3.48 -26.30
CA ILE A 176 6.33 3.83 -25.22
C ILE A 176 5.07 4.48 -25.77
N TRP A 177 5.19 5.41 -26.73
CA TRP A 177 4.03 6.13 -27.24
C TRP A 177 2.94 5.28 -27.87
N PRO A 178 3.21 4.13 -28.52
CA PRO A 178 2.17 3.23 -29.02
C PRO A 178 1.41 2.46 -27.94
N LEU A 179 1.93 2.42 -26.70
CA LEU A 179 1.29 1.65 -25.62
C LEU A 179 -0.03 2.29 -25.18
N PRO A 180 -1.00 1.48 -24.74
CA PRO A 180 -2.26 1.97 -24.17
C PRO A 180 -2.03 2.92 -23.00
N VAL A 181 -2.90 3.90 -22.80
CA VAL A 181 -2.83 4.85 -21.68
C VAL A 181 -2.78 4.16 -20.31
N SER A 182 -3.40 2.98 -20.17
CA SER A 182 -3.46 2.20 -18.93
C SER A 182 -2.10 1.68 -18.46
N GLU A 183 -1.10 1.63 -19.35
CA GLU A 183 0.25 1.18 -19.02
C GLU A 183 1.08 2.28 -18.33
N LEU A 184 0.67 3.55 -18.45
CA LEU A 184 1.36 4.64 -17.79
C LEU A 184 1.07 4.63 -16.29
N LEU A 185 2.12 4.71 -15.48
CA LEU A 185 2.00 4.78 -14.02
C LEU A 185 1.02 5.90 -13.60
N PHE A 186 0.20 5.65 -12.59
CA PHE A 186 -0.91 6.50 -12.11
C PHE A 186 -2.13 6.63 -13.04
N VAL A 187 -2.18 5.94 -14.17
CA VAL A 187 -3.37 5.84 -15.00
C VAL A 187 -4.18 4.59 -14.62
N GLY A 188 -4.97 4.72 -13.54
CA GLY A 188 -5.89 3.67 -13.10
C GLY A 188 -7.18 3.60 -13.94
N ARG A 189 -8.04 2.61 -13.64
CA ARG A 189 -9.29 2.32 -14.40
C ARG A 189 -10.19 3.54 -14.64
N ALA A 190 -10.35 4.42 -13.64
CA ALA A 190 -11.19 5.61 -13.77
C ALA A 190 -10.56 6.63 -14.74
N THR A 191 -9.25 6.88 -14.62
CA THR A 191 -8.49 7.77 -15.53
C THR A 191 -8.49 7.21 -16.94
N THR A 192 -8.25 5.92 -17.13
CA THR A 192 -8.30 5.23 -18.43
C THR A 192 -9.66 5.44 -19.10
N ARG A 193 -10.77 5.16 -18.40
CA ARG A 193 -12.12 5.39 -18.95
C ARG A 193 -12.35 6.85 -19.38
N LYS A 194 -11.89 7.79 -18.57
CA LYS A 194 -12.03 9.23 -18.85
C LYS A 194 -11.16 9.69 -20.02
N LEU A 195 -9.97 9.12 -20.22
CA LEU A 195 -9.11 9.38 -21.38
C LEU A 195 -9.73 8.79 -22.65
N ILE A 196 -10.11 7.50 -22.63
CA ILE A 196 -10.71 6.82 -23.78
C ILE A 196 -11.97 7.54 -24.25
N SER A 197 -12.85 8.00 -23.33
CA SER A 197 -14.05 8.75 -23.69
C SER A 197 -13.76 10.09 -24.41
N ARG A 198 -12.50 10.53 -24.42
CA ARG A 198 -12.00 11.73 -25.09
C ARG A 198 -11.08 11.42 -26.27
N ASN A 199 -11.10 10.17 -26.73
CA ASN A 199 -10.29 9.67 -27.83
C ASN A 199 -8.77 9.78 -27.58
N VAL A 200 -8.33 9.72 -26.32
CA VAL A 200 -6.92 9.61 -25.89
C VAL A 200 -6.69 8.16 -25.52
N LEU A 201 -6.08 7.39 -26.43
CA LEU A 201 -5.98 5.94 -26.35
C LEU A 201 -4.60 5.46 -25.97
N THR A 202 -3.56 6.19 -26.37
CA THR A 202 -2.15 5.82 -26.22
C THR A 202 -1.40 6.81 -25.34
N ILE A 203 -0.25 6.40 -24.81
CA ILE A 203 0.66 7.29 -24.07
C ILE A 203 1.09 8.45 -24.96
N GLY A 204 1.33 8.20 -26.26
CA GLY A 204 1.64 9.24 -27.23
C GLY A 204 0.51 10.25 -27.44
N ASP A 205 -0.76 9.84 -27.28
CA ASP A 205 -1.88 10.78 -27.33
C ASP A 205 -1.89 11.70 -26.10
N ILE A 206 -1.56 11.18 -24.91
CA ILE A 206 -1.37 12.02 -23.71
C ILE A 206 -0.25 13.04 -23.97
N ALA A 207 0.89 12.58 -24.50
CA ALA A 207 2.06 13.44 -24.76
C ALA A 207 1.76 14.58 -25.74
N ARG A 208 0.89 14.33 -26.74
CA ARG A 208 0.48 15.32 -27.75
C ARG A 208 -0.70 16.18 -27.36
N THR A 209 -1.44 15.80 -26.32
CA THR A 209 -2.56 16.61 -25.82
C THR A 209 -2.03 17.87 -25.11
N ASP A 210 -2.67 19.00 -25.32
CA ASP A 210 -2.32 20.25 -24.64
C ASP A 210 -2.38 20.06 -23.11
N PRO A 211 -1.31 20.40 -22.36
CA PRO A 211 -1.28 20.23 -20.91
C PRO A 211 -2.40 20.99 -20.18
N GLU A 212 -2.86 22.14 -20.71
CA GLU A 212 -3.98 22.90 -20.12
C GLU A 212 -5.30 22.15 -20.28
N VAL A 213 -5.51 21.42 -21.36
CA VAL A 213 -6.66 20.54 -21.57
C VAL A 213 -6.63 19.39 -20.56
N LEU A 214 -5.48 18.76 -20.36
CA LEU A 214 -5.31 17.69 -19.36
C LEU A 214 -5.49 18.23 -17.93
N HIS A 215 -5.02 19.45 -17.66
CA HIS A 215 -5.28 20.12 -16.39
C HIS A 215 -6.77 20.34 -16.17
N GLY A 216 -7.50 20.81 -17.18
CA GLY A 216 -8.96 20.96 -17.09
C GLY A 216 -9.71 19.65 -16.80
N TRP A 217 -9.15 18.51 -17.20
CA TRP A 217 -9.77 17.20 -16.94
C TRP A 217 -9.37 16.56 -15.60
N PHE A 218 -8.13 16.71 -15.17
CA PHE A 218 -7.53 15.96 -14.06
C PHE A 218 -6.83 16.83 -13.01
N GLY A 219 -6.87 18.17 -13.17
CA GLY A 219 -6.12 19.07 -12.31
C GLY A 219 -4.61 18.88 -12.44
N THR A 220 -3.88 19.06 -11.36
CA THR A 220 -2.42 18.89 -11.31
C THR A 220 -1.95 17.50 -11.76
N ASN A 221 -2.78 16.46 -11.56
CA ASN A 221 -2.48 15.11 -12.05
C ASN A 221 -2.45 15.06 -13.58
N GLY A 222 -3.23 15.89 -14.28
CA GLY A 222 -3.18 15.98 -15.75
C GLY A 222 -1.83 16.47 -16.26
N ILE A 223 -1.28 17.50 -15.63
CA ILE A 223 0.07 18.03 -15.95
C ILE A 223 1.13 16.98 -15.65
N MET A 224 1.02 16.28 -14.52
CA MET A 224 1.95 15.20 -14.15
C MET A 224 1.94 14.09 -15.21
N LEU A 225 0.77 13.61 -15.63
CA LEU A 225 0.64 12.58 -16.66
C LEU A 225 1.24 13.03 -17.99
N TRP A 226 1.03 14.28 -18.38
CA TRP A 226 1.64 14.86 -19.57
C TRP A 226 3.18 14.84 -19.52
N ARG A 227 3.76 15.28 -18.40
CA ARG A 227 5.21 15.22 -18.18
C ARG A 227 5.74 13.79 -18.25
N PHE A 228 5.07 12.85 -17.62
CA PHE A 228 5.45 11.43 -17.64
C PHE A 228 5.41 10.86 -19.05
N ALA A 229 4.35 11.15 -19.83
CA ALA A 229 4.24 10.72 -21.22
C ALA A 229 5.32 11.33 -22.13
N ASN A 230 5.89 12.48 -21.76
CA ASN A 230 7.01 13.14 -22.44
C ASN A 230 8.39 12.78 -21.85
N GLY A 231 8.45 11.87 -20.86
CA GLY A 231 9.72 11.43 -20.25
C GLY A 231 10.35 12.46 -19.33
N GLU A 232 9.59 13.47 -18.90
CA GLU A 232 10.05 14.60 -18.08
C GLU A 232 9.95 14.30 -16.57
N ASP A 233 10.16 13.07 -16.15
CA ASP A 233 10.27 12.74 -14.75
C ASP A 233 11.67 13.02 -14.21
N THR A 234 11.77 13.97 -13.29
CA THR A 234 13.02 14.37 -12.61
C THR A 234 13.07 13.89 -11.15
N SER A 235 12.11 13.10 -10.71
CA SER A 235 12.05 12.61 -9.34
C SER A 235 13.33 11.86 -8.96
N ARG A 236 13.78 12.08 -7.71
CA ARG A 236 14.96 11.41 -7.18
C ARG A 236 14.55 10.07 -6.59
N ILE A 237 15.46 9.12 -6.63
CA ILE A 237 15.33 7.90 -5.84
C ILE A 237 15.82 8.19 -4.44
N MET A 238 14.97 7.88 -3.46
CA MET A 238 15.30 8.12 -2.06
C MET A 238 16.31 7.09 -1.57
N PRO A 239 17.22 7.49 -0.66
CA PRO A 239 18.17 6.56 -0.06
C PRO A 239 17.44 5.52 0.78
N ASN A 240 18.09 4.36 0.93
CA ASN A 240 17.58 3.31 1.83
C ASN A 240 17.40 3.87 3.25
N GLY A 241 16.24 3.57 3.85
CA GLY A 241 15.88 4.07 5.17
C GLY A 241 15.26 5.48 5.18
N TYR A 242 15.01 6.08 4.02
CA TYR A 242 14.24 7.32 3.97
C TYR A 242 12.81 7.10 4.44
N GLU A 243 12.38 7.89 5.41
CA GLU A 243 11.01 7.89 5.92
C GLU A 243 10.31 9.19 5.52
N ALA A 244 9.24 9.07 4.74
CA ALA A 244 8.45 10.25 4.42
C ALA A 244 7.64 10.74 5.61
N PRO A 245 7.37 12.05 5.69
CA PRO A 245 6.52 12.60 6.72
C PRO A 245 5.14 11.94 6.75
N ILE A 246 4.74 11.44 7.91
CA ILE A 246 3.46 10.77 8.11
C ILE A 246 2.34 11.83 8.03
N LYS A 247 1.44 11.68 7.06
CA LYS A 247 0.33 12.62 6.83
C LYS A 247 -0.94 12.26 7.60
N SER A 248 -1.14 10.99 7.89
CA SER A 248 -2.28 10.48 8.64
C SER A 248 -1.98 9.09 9.18
N VAL A 249 -2.63 8.69 10.28
CA VAL A 249 -2.58 7.34 10.84
C VAL A 249 -3.99 6.80 10.89
N GLY A 250 -4.26 5.72 10.17
CA GLY A 250 -5.59 5.13 10.10
C GLY A 250 -5.56 3.62 10.12
N HIS A 251 -6.68 3.05 10.55
CA HIS A 251 -6.94 1.62 10.48
C HIS A 251 -8.38 1.40 10.01
N GLY A 252 -8.57 0.45 9.10
CA GLY A 252 -9.89 0.10 8.58
C GLY A 252 -10.03 -1.40 8.42
N ILE A 253 -11.24 -1.89 8.61
CA ILE A 253 -11.53 -3.31 8.54
C ILE A 253 -12.86 -3.58 7.85
N THR A 254 -12.93 -4.67 7.09
CA THR A 254 -14.19 -5.28 6.68
C THR A 254 -14.62 -6.24 7.78
N CYS A 255 -15.81 -6.03 8.34
CA CYS A 255 -16.32 -6.87 9.42
C CYS A 255 -16.72 -8.26 8.91
N SER A 256 -16.59 -9.28 9.74
CA SER A 256 -16.95 -10.67 9.42
C SER A 256 -18.45 -10.83 9.13
N CYS A 257 -19.29 -10.00 9.77
CA CYS A 257 -20.72 -9.84 9.46
C CYS A 257 -21.10 -8.37 9.37
N ASP A 258 -22.28 -8.07 8.85
CA ASP A 258 -22.79 -6.70 8.79
C ASP A 258 -23.14 -6.20 10.21
N LEU A 259 -22.81 -4.94 10.49
CA LEU A 259 -23.16 -4.29 11.74
C LEU A 259 -24.52 -3.60 11.60
N HIS A 260 -25.36 -3.76 12.60
CA HIS A 260 -26.75 -3.28 12.59
C HIS A 260 -27.06 -2.26 13.71
N SER A 261 -26.12 -2.00 14.59
CA SER A 261 -26.33 -1.09 15.72
C SER A 261 -25.16 -0.12 15.94
N ASN A 262 -25.47 1.02 16.56
CA ASN A 262 -24.46 1.98 16.99
C ASN A 262 -23.49 1.38 18.03
N ASP A 263 -23.91 0.36 18.77
CA ASP A 263 -23.05 -0.32 19.74
C ASP A 263 -22.01 -1.22 19.06
N ASP A 264 -22.40 -1.96 18.02
CA ASP A 264 -21.47 -2.76 17.23
C ASP A 264 -20.43 -1.87 16.55
N VAL A 265 -20.89 -0.77 15.92
CA VAL A 265 -20.00 0.23 15.30
C VAL A 265 -19.05 0.85 16.33
N TRP A 266 -19.54 1.15 17.53
CA TRP A 266 -18.72 1.69 18.62
C TRP A 266 -17.59 0.74 19.02
N LYS A 267 -17.89 -0.56 19.18
CA LYS A 267 -16.88 -1.57 19.55
C LYS A 267 -15.79 -1.67 18.51
N VAL A 268 -16.18 -1.73 17.23
CA VAL A 268 -15.21 -1.75 16.10
C VAL A 268 -14.36 -0.48 16.08
N MET A 269 -14.98 0.71 16.17
CA MET A 269 -14.24 1.97 16.18
C MET A 269 -13.27 2.08 17.35
N LEU A 270 -13.66 1.58 18.54
CA LEU A 270 -12.81 1.59 19.71
C LEU A 270 -11.59 0.67 19.54
N GLU A 271 -11.79 -0.54 18.98
CA GLU A 271 -10.67 -1.46 18.70
C GLU A 271 -9.71 -0.86 17.66
N LEU A 272 -10.21 -0.35 16.53
CA LEU A 272 -9.39 0.31 15.54
C LEU A 272 -8.60 1.50 16.11
N SER A 273 -9.23 2.24 17.01
CA SER A 273 -8.59 3.40 17.67
C SER A 273 -7.47 3.01 18.64
N GLN A 274 -7.48 1.77 19.20
CA GLN A 274 -6.36 1.27 20.01
C GLN A 274 -5.07 1.24 19.20
N ASP A 275 -5.14 0.69 17.98
CA ASP A 275 -4.02 0.65 17.06
C ASP A 275 -3.57 2.05 16.64
N ILE A 276 -4.51 2.91 16.26
CA ILE A 276 -4.22 4.29 15.84
C ILE A 276 -3.50 5.06 16.96
N GLY A 277 -3.99 4.98 18.19
CA GLY A 277 -3.37 5.66 19.33
C GLY A 277 -1.96 5.15 19.63
N HIS A 278 -1.76 3.82 19.60
CA HIS A 278 -0.45 3.20 19.74
C HIS A 278 0.54 3.71 18.67
N ARG A 279 0.14 3.71 17.40
CA ARG A 279 0.98 4.18 16.30
C ARG A 279 1.26 5.68 16.37
N LEU A 280 0.29 6.49 16.75
CA LEU A 280 0.52 7.93 16.98
C LEU A 280 1.57 8.17 18.07
N ARG A 281 1.51 7.44 19.19
CA ARG A 281 2.51 7.54 20.26
C ARG A 281 3.88 7.05 19.79
N SER A 282 3.96 5.94 19.08
CA SER A 282 5.23 5.40 18.57
C SER A 282 5.92 6.35 17.58
N TYR A 283 5.14 7.14 16.84
CA TYR A 283 5.66 8.14 15.91
C TYR A 283 5.88 9.52 16.55
N GLY A 284 5.55 9.70 17.83
CA GLY A 284 5.61 11.02 18.49
C GLY A 284 4.64 12.05 17.90
N LEU A 285 3.49 11.62 17.36
CA LEU A 285 2.51 12.46 16.69
C LEU A 285 1.17 12.49 17.43
N ALA A 286 0.42 13.59 17.27
CA ALA A 286 -0.93 13.74 17.75
C ALA A 286 -1.87 14.16 16.61
N ALA A 287 -3.09 13.64 16.58
CA ALA A 287 -4.10 13.98 15.59
C ALA A 287 -4.91 15.22 16.03
N LYS A 288 -5.08 16.20 15.13
CA LYS A 288 -5.97 17.35 15.32
C LYS A 288 -7.38 17.09 14.80
N GLY A 289 -7.59 16.02 14.06
CA GLY A 289 -8.90 15.66 13.54
C GLY A 289 -9.04 14.17 13.35
N VAL A 290 -10.29 13.74 13.19
CA VAL A 290 -10.67 12.36 12.92
C VAL A 290 -11.46 12.31 11.62
N ARG A 291 -11.13 11.34 10.77
CA ARG A 291 -11.90 10.98 9.58
C ARG A 291 -12.43 9.55 9.75
N ILE A 292 -13.67 9.35 9.35
CA ILE A 292 -14.25 8.01 9.22
C ILE A 292 -14.64 7.75 7.78
N ILE A 293 -14.47 6.51 7.33
CA ILE A 293 -15.04 5.99 6.10
C ILE A 293 -15.93 4.81 6.50
N VAL A 294 -17.17 4.85 6.05
CA VAL A 294 -18.17 3.81 6.30
C VAL A 294 -18.58 3.22 4.97
N ARG A 295 -18.53 1.91 4.84
CA ARG A 295 -18.97 1.18 3.66
C ARG A 295 -20.19 0.34 4.01
N GLY A 296 -21.27 0.52 3.26
CA GLY A 296 -22.47 -0.28 3.38
C GLY A 296 -22.34 -1.67 2.77
N ASN A 297 -23.31 -2.54 3.02
CA ASN A 297 -23.37 -3.87 2.41
C ASN A 297 -23.72 -3.84 0.91
N ASP A 298 -24.28 -2.73 0.43
CA ASP A 298 -24.45 -2.39 -0.99
C ASP A 298 -23.14 -2.02 -1.70
N LEU A 299 -22.01 -2.02 -0.95
CA LEU A 299 -20.67 -1.61 -1.37
C LEU A 299 -20.50 -0.10 -1.62
N GLY A 300 -21.54 0.71 -1.46
CA GLY A 300 -21.45 2.15 -1.39
C GLY A 300 -20.61 2.61 -0.19
N PHE A 301 -19.99 3.78 -0.26
CA PHE A 301 -19.25 4.32 0.86
C PHE A 301 -19.49 5.81 1.04
N CYS A 302 -19.41 6.26 2.29
CA CYS A 302 -19.41 7.67 2.65
C CYS A 302 -18.20 7.98 3.53
N GLN A 303 -17.76 9.23 3.48
CA GLN A 303 -16.62 9.72 4.25
C GLN A 303 -17.00 10.99 4.97
N TYR A 304 -16.65 11.07 6.25
CA TYR A 304 -16.87 12.22 7.10
C TYR A 304 -15.60 12.55 7.87
N GLN A 305 -15.43 13.82 8.24
CA GLN A 305 -14.32 14.27 9.08
C GLN A 305 -14.76 15.37 10.03
N ALA A 306 -14.10 15.43 11.18
CA ALA A 306 -14.31 16.46 12.19
C ALA A 306 -12.98 16.81 12.88
N GLN A 307 -12.87 18.02 13.38
CA GLN A 307 -11.76 18.40 14.25
C GLN A 307 -11.95 17.88 15.65
N LEU A 308 -10.86 17.49 16.30
CA LEU A 308 -10.82 17.21 17.72
C LEU A 308 -10.74 18.53 18.50
N ARG A 309 -11.31 18.55 19.69
CA ARG A 309 -11.24 19.73 20.57
C ARG A 309 -9.79 20.08 20.92
N TYR A 310 -8.96 19.05 21.14
CA TYR A 310 -7.52 19.15 21.36
C TYR A 310 -6.78 18.10 20.52
N PRO A 311 -5.53 18.34 20.15
CA PRO A 311 -4.70 17.30 19.58
C PRO A 311 -4.61 16.11 20.50
N SER A 312 -4.78 14.90 20.00
CA SER A 312 -4.87 13.70 20.83
C SER A 312 -4.16 12.49 20.21
N GLN A 313 -3.60 11.65 21.09
CA GLN A 313 -3.12 10.30 20.81
C GLN A 313 -4.02 9.26 21.49
N SER A 314 -5.03 9.72 22.26
CA SER A 314 -5.86 8.84 23.06
C SER A 314 -6.80 8.00 22.20
N PRO A 315 -6.72 6.67 22.25
CA PRO A 315 -7.66 5.78 21.55
C PRO A 315 -9.12 6.11 21.88
N LEU A 316 -9.40 6.41 23.15
CA LEU A 316 -10.77 6.68 23.57
C LEU A 316 -11.28 8.02 23.02
N GLU A 317 -10.47 9.08 23.02
CA GLU A 317 -10.86 10.39 22.45
C GLU A 317 -11.09 10.31 20.95
N ILE A 318 -10.22 9.58 20.22
CA ILE A 318 -10.36 9.33 18.78
C ILE A 318 -11.64 8.53 18.50
N ALA A 319 -11.88 7.43 19.25
CA ALA A 319 -13.07 6.61 19.10
C ALA A 319 -14.36 7.37 19.41
N GLN A 320 -14.38 8.19 20.48
CA GLN A 320 -15.53 9.01 20.85
C GLN A 320 -15.86 10.05 19.77
N ALA A 321 -14.86 10.72 19.21
CA ALA A 321 -15.05 11.66 18.12
C ALA A 321 -15.57 10.94 16.86
N ALA A 322 -15.01 9.77 16.53
CA ALA A 322 -15.49 8.94 15.42
C ALA A 322 -16.95 8.50 15.60
N ARG A 323 -17.32 8.07 16.83
CA ARG A 323 -18.70 7.68 17.16
C ARG A 323 -19.69 8.84 17.02
N LEU A 324 -19.34 10.02 17.56
CA LEU A 324 -20.18 11.21 17.45
C LEU A 324 -20.38 11.63 16.00
N LEU A 325 -19.31 11.57 15.22
CA LEU A 325 -19.33 11.87 13.78
C LEU A 325 -20.21 10.87 13.01
N PHE A 326 -20.09 9.59 13.31
CA PHE A 326 -20.94 8.53 12.75
C PHE A 326 -22.40 8.76 13.11
N ALA A 327 -22.73 8.89 14.39
CA ALA A 327 -24.10 9.05 14.86
C ALA A 327 -24.80 10.31 14.32
N SER A 328 -24.03 11.37 14.02
CA SER A 328 -24.56 12.62 13.46
C SER A 328 -24.75 12.61 11.94
N ARG A 329 -24.13 11.69 11.23
CA ARG A 329 -24.01 11.73 9.76
C ARG A 329 -24.52 10.48 9.05
N TYR A 330 -24.48 9.31 9.70
CA TYR A 330 -24.88 8.06 9.06
C TYR A 330 -26.35 7.76 9.37
N GLY A 331 -27.15 7.70 8.30
CA GLY A 331 -28.61 7.55 8.39
C GLY A 331 -29.12 6.12 8.51
N TRP A 332 -28.22 5.10 8.59
CA TRP A 332 -28.60 3.68 8.62
C TRP A 332 -29.45 3.21 7.42
N GLU A 333 -29.26 3.82 6.25
CA GLU A 333 -29.93 3.39 5.02
C GLU A 333 -29.54 1.96 4.62
N THR A 334 -28.31 1.56 4.96
CA THR A 334 -27.79 0.19 4.77
C THR A 334 -27.03 -0.26 6.01
N PRO A 335 -26.99 -1.59 6.30
CA PRO A 335 -26.10 -2.15 7.29
C PRO A 335 -24.64 -1.85 6.99
N VAL A 336 -23.80 -1.71 8.02
CA VAL A 336 -22.40 -1.35 7.85
C VAL A 336 -21.56 -2.60 7.64
N ARG A 337 -20.85 -2.66 6.49
CA ARG A 337 -19.95 -3.75 6.11
C ARG A 337 -18.50 -3.51 6.55
N ALA A 338 -18.02 -2.29 6.43
CA ALA A 338 -16.65 -1.95 6.75
C ALA A 338 -16.54 -0.55 7.35
N ILE A 339 -15.58 -0.38 8.25
CA ILE A 339 -15.30 0.88 8.93
C ILE A 339 -13.80 1.15 8.84
N CYS A 340 -13.45 2.40 8.56
CA CYS A 340 -12.10 2.92 8.71
C CYS A 340 -12.13 4.16 9.60
N VAL A 341 -11.23 4.22 10.59
CA VAL A 341 -10.98 5.40 11.41
C VAL A 341 -9.58 5.92 11.09
N THR A 342 -9.41 7.23 11.01
CA THR A 342 -8.11 7.84 10.66
C THR A 342 -7.91 9.11 11.47
N GLY A 343 -6.78 9.20 12.18
CA GLY A 343 -6.25 10.45 12.73
C GLY A 343 -5.63 11.29 11.61
N ILE A 344 -6.08 12.53 11.47
CA ILE A 344 -5.67 13.46 10.39
C ILE A 344 -5.12 14.77 10.96
N ASN A 345 -4.48 15.56 10.11
CA ASN A 345 -3.88 16.84 10.49
C ASN A 345 -2.90 16.66 11.66
N LEU A 346 -1.92 15.77 11.45
CA LEU A 346 -0.98 15.37 12.48
C LEU A 346 -0.01 16.50 12.81
N ILE A 347 0.32 16.61 14.10
CA ILE A 347 1.36 17.51 14.64
C ILE A 347 2.25 16.71 15.59
N PRO A 348 3.50 17.17 15.87
CA PRO A 348 4.30 16.60 16.93
C PRO A 348 3.55 16.62 18.28
N ASN A 349 3.73 15.59 19.10
CA ASN A 349 3.03 15.46 20.38
C ASN A 349 3.51 16.46 21.45
N ASP A 350 4.69 17.04 21.27
CA ASP A 350 5.27 18.10 22.11
C ASP A 350 4.89 19.52 21.62
N TYR A 351 4.06 19.63 20.57
CA TYR A 351 3.61 20.91 20.08
C TYR A 351 2.80 21.66 21.14
N PRO A 352 3.09 22.96 21.39
CA PRO A 352 2.36 23.74 22.37
C PRO A 352 0.85 23.74 22.13
N ILE A 353 0.08 23.34 23.15
CA ILE A 353 -1.37 23.30 23.08
C ILE A 353 -1.92 24.41 23.97
N GLN A 354 -2.83 25.23 23.43
CA GLN A 354 -3.56 26.19 24.24
C GLN A 354 -4.52 25.43 25.17
N LEU A 355 -4.30 25.60 26.47
CA LEU A 355 -5.16 24.99 27.49
C LEU A 355 -6.48 25.76 27.57
N ASP A 356 -7.55 25.01 27.79
CA ASP A 356 -8.88 25.55 28.05
C ASP A 356 -9.13 25.58 29.56
N VAL A 357 -9.56 26.70 30.08
CA VAL A 357 -9.86 26.90 31.50
C VAL A 357 -10.97 25.94 32.01
N PHE A 358 -11.84 25.48 31.12
CA PHE A 358 -12.90 24.53 31.41
C PHE A 358 -12.52 23.07 31.13
N GLY A 359 -11.28 22.81 30.66
CA GLY A 359 -10.78 21.47 30.37
C GLY A 359 -10.20 20.79 31.61
N ASP A 360 -10.52 19.51 31.82
CA ASP A 360 -9.89 18.69 32.85
C ASP A 360 -8.54 18.15 32.42
N GLU A 361 -7.52 19.01 32.42
CA GLU A 361 -6.16 18.66 32.01
C GLU A 361 -5.55 17.56 32.91
N THR A 362 -5.87 17.58 34.19
CA THR A 362 -5.42 16.54 35.15
C THR A 362 -5.91 15.15 34.72
N ARG A 363 -7.17 15.06 34.29
CA ARG A 363 -7.75 13.80 33.77
C ARG A 363 -7.11 13.36 32.47
N ARG A 364 -6.80 14.29 31.56
CA ARG A 364 -6.10 14.01 30.31
C ARG A 364 -4.69 13.48 30.56
N MET A 365 -3.92 14.13 31.41
CA MET A 365 -2.57 13.67 31.80
C MET A 365 -2.58 12.28 32.46
N ARG A 366 -3.53 12.02 33.34
CA ARG A 366 -3.69 10.68 33.96
C ARG A 366 -4.02 9.62 32.92
N ARG A 367 -4.89 9.94 31.96
CA ARG A 367 -5.22 9.01 30.84
C ARG A 367 -4.00 8.73 29.99
N GLN A 368 -3.25 9.74 29.60
CA GLN A 368 -2.04 9.57 28.81
C GLN A 368 -1.05 8.63 29.49
N LYS A 369 -0.78 8.85 30.79
CA LYS A 369 0.08 7.95 31.58
C LYS A 369 -0.46 6.50 31.61
N LEU A 370 -1.77 6.32 31.70
CA LEU A 370 -2.40 5.00 31.66
C LEU A 370 -2.19 4.34 30.30
N GLU A 371 -2.35 5.07 29.21
CA GLU A 371 -2.18 4.57 27.84
C GLU A 371 -0.73 4.18 27.57
N ASP A 372 0.24 4.99 28.04
CA ASP A 372 1.67 4.65 27.97
C ASP A 372 1.98 3.37 28.76
N CYS A 373 1.37 3.20 29.93
CA CYS A 373 1.51 1.99 30.74
C CYS A 373 0.89 0.75 30.06
N ILE A 374 -0.25 0.91 29.41
CA ILE A 374 -0.89 -0.15 28.63
C ILE A 374 -0.01 -0.57 27.44
N ASP A 375 0.58 0.39 26.74
CA ASP A 375 1.49 0.10 25.62
C ASP A 375 2.73 -0.67 26.10
N GLU A 376 3.29 -0.30 27.25
CA GLU A 376 4.44 -1.00 27.84
C GLU A 376 4.09 -2.44 28.24
N ILE A 377 2.92 -2.67 28.83
CA ILE A 377 2.43 -4.01 29.14
C ILE A 377 2.25 -4.84 27.86
N ARG A 378 1.61 -4.26 26.84
CA ARG A 378 1.37 -4.94 25.56
C ARG A 378 2.67 -5.25 24.82
N ARG A 379 3.66 -4.37 24.90
CA ARG A 379 5.00 -4.59 24.33
C ARG A 379 5.71 -5.79 24.96
N ARG A 380 5.55 -6.01 26.28
CA ARG A 380 6.18 -7.11 27.01
C ARG A 380 5.44 -8.43 26.92
N PHE A 381 4.12 -8.39 26.95
CA PHE A 381 3.28 -9.57 27.14
C PHE A 381 2.33 -9.85 25.97
N GLY A 382 2.40 -9.05 24.90
CA GLY A 382 1.54 -9.15 23.72
C GLY A 382 0.28 -8.31 23.80
N LYS A 383 -0.32 -8.04 22.64
CA LYS A 383 -1.46 -7.11 22.48
C LYS A 383 -2.70 -7.53 23.31
N SER A 384 -2.93 -8.82 23.47
CA SER A 384 -4.09 -9.36 24.19
C SER A 384 -3.91 -9.44 25.71
N SER A 385 -2.75 -9.07 26.26
CA SER A 385 -2.47 -9.14 27.70
C SER A 385 -3.33 -8.18 28.54
N ILE A 386 -3.79 -7.09 27.94
CA ILE A 386 -4.71 -6.12 28.55
C ILE A 386 -5.68 -5.61 27.50
N ILE A 387 -6.97 -5.79 27.75
CA ILE A 387 -8.07 -5.46 26.84
C ILE A 387 -9.11 -4.65 27.62
N ALA A 388 -9.70 -3.64 26.98
CA ALA A 388 -10.83 -2.92 27.56
C ALA A 388 -12.03 -3.86 27.69
N ALA A 389 -12.73 -3.83 28.83
CA ALA A 389 -13.88 -4.72 29.11
C ALA A 389 -14.99 -4.59 28.04
N SER A 390 -15.18 -3.40 27.46
CA SER A 390 -16.12 -3.15 26.35
C SER A 390 -15.74 -3.83 25.04
N LEU A 391 -14.51 -4.33 24.91
CA LEU A 391 -14.00 -5.06 23.75
C LEU A 391 -13.94 -6.58 23.98
N MET A 392 -14.47 -7.05 25.10
CA MET A 392 -14.59 -8.49 25.35
C MET A 392 -15.81 -9.07 24.60
N GLY A 393 -15.64 -10.25 24.03
CA GLY A 393 -16.67 -10.93 23.24
C GLY A 393 -16.44 -10.85 21.73
N ASP A 394 -17.47 -11.15 20.95
CA ASP A 394 -17.40 -11.06 19.48
C ASP A 394 -17.48 -9.60 19.02
N LEU A 395 -16.42 -9.15 18.39
CA LEU A 395 -16.31 -7.82 17.81
C LEU A 395 -16.75 -7.76 16.35
N HIS A 396 -17.19 -8.88 15.78
CA HIS A 396 -17.49 -9.02 14.35
C HIS A 396 -16.30 -8.63 13.45
N MET A 397 -15.09 -8.82 13.95
CA MET A 397 -13.84 -8.52 13.26
C MET A 397 -13.10 -9.82 12.92
N PRO A 398 -12.38 -9.87 11.80
CA PRO A 398 -11.51 -11.00 11.47
C PRO A 398 -10.49 -11.26 12.58
N VAL A 399 -10.21 -12.54 12.85
CA VAL A 399 -9.28 -12.95 13.91
C VAL A 399 -7.85 -12.47 13.60
N ASP A 400 -7.45 -12.53 12.33
CA ASP A 400 -6.11 -12.15 11.85
C ASP A 400 -5.89 -10.64 11.76
N GLY A 401 -6.93 -9.82 11.84
CA GLY A 401 -6.82 -8.34 11.86
C GLY A 401 -6.10 -7.79 13.10
N ARG A 402 -5.66 -8.66 14.01
CA ARG A 402 -4.89 -8.31 15.22
C ARG A 402 -3.37 -8.34 15.02
N HIS A 403 -2.87 -8.85 13.90
CA HIS A 403 -1.45 -8.87 13.56
C HIS A 403 -1.09 -7.66 12.69
N GLU A 404 -0.28 -6.77 13.24
CA GLU A 404 0.22 -5.61 12.51
C GLU A 404 1.38 -6.03 11.59
N VAL A 405 1.11 -6.13 10.30
CA VAL A 405 2.17 -6.18 9.30
C VAL A 405 2.43 -4.77 8.81
N THR A 406 3.57 -4.20 9.18
CA THR A 406 4.00 -2.91 8.64
C THR A 406 4.51 -3.12 7.22
N MET A 407 3.73 -2.67 6.25
CA MET A 407 4.13 -2.70 4.85
C MET A 407 5.21 -1.66 4.55
N PRO A 408 6.19 -1.95 3.67
CA PRO A 408 7.12 -0.95 3.17
C PRO A 408 6.37 0.23 2.55
N SER A 409 6.96 1.40 2.66
CA SER A 409 6.36 2.63 2.13
C SER A 409 6.14 2.54 0.62
N MET A 410 5.05 3.16 0.16
CA MET A 410 4.82 3.38 -1.26
C MET A 410 5.68 4.53 -1.78
N MET A 411 5.80 4.64 -3.12
CA MET A 411 6.51 5.70 -3.82
C MET A 411 6.19 7.09 -3.26
N TYR A 412 7.22 7.85 -2.99
CA TYR A 412 7.12 9.27 -2.67
C TYR A 412 7.35 10.10 -3.94
N THR A 413 6.39 10.93 -4.28
CA THR A 413 6.45 11.89 -5.39
C THR A 413 6.75 13.29 -4.87
#